data_4173b4627839e4eb1ac8c8717e241c15
#
_entry.id   4173b4627839e4eb1ac8c8717e241c15
#
_cell.length_a   1.000
_cell.length_b   1.000
_cell.length_c   1.000
_cell.angle_alpha   90.00
_cell.angle_beta   90.00
_cell.angle_gamma   90.00
#
_symmetry.space_group_name_H-M   'P 1'
#
loop_
_entity.id
_entity.type
_entity.pdbx_description
1 polymer ?
#
loop_
_entity_poly.entity_id
_entity_poly.type
_entity_poly.pdbx_seq_one_letter_code
_entity_poly.pdbx_strand_id
1 'polypeptide(L)'
;MLRRILLKALPLALCLIFLLPGIASAHAILLRSDPTKDAQLNAAPSQVRMWFSEDLNPAFSTAVVVNANNQRVDKKDAHVSANNTQEMDITLPPNLPPSVYVVVWRTDSADDGHILTGSFLFTVIRPDGTIPTLSGNTIPGQNALGSGNLTGLYTGQLDGPTLFNLIMITLVEIAAVFWVAAQLWTMFVLQLAPSHDPHLRTINEQVQQRFERRWSLPTLLVLLLANVGALVGQALTITGGQWAAAFAPSLLSGLASSGRFGTYWLMREIVVIVAIAVGVYMLLSKKRPQLVNNCLPSINLLLGSMLFIAIAMSSHAAAVSTNLVTYAVLADWLHLVSASLWVGGMFYIVTSYLPVLSSRSMTERAHSLITLLPYYSPLAIVGVVIMAITGPFSATVHLTSWQQLLSTAYGRALSVKIVLVGAIMLISALHVGLLRPRLAKEYKKYTYAMQNLSFNQAQQVKLREGRLTERTRLLTSFLRWEPILGIAVLLCVGLMNVFAGTLSPIAAAQQQQSKSTTSSAFHKTVKTTDNKFTLNLTVTPNRFGTNIFTVSAIDNRTGKPTTNIGVSLYTTMLDMNMGTDTVNLQPDGKGNFSAPGDLTMSGNWGIRIQIRTPDNTLHEANIQLYTPF
;
A
#
# COMPACT_ATOMS: atom_id res chain seq x y z
N MET A 1 -20.20 -6.08 32.68
CA MET A 1 -19.75 -4.92 31.91
C MET A 1 -19.44 -5.30 30.46
N LEU A 2 -18.59 -6.30 30.20
CA LEU A 2 -18.17 -6.76 28.88
C LEU A 2 -19.34 -7.16 27.95
N ARG A 3 -20.32 -7.96 28.46
CA ARG A 3 -21.51 -8.37 27.70
C ARG A 3 -22.37 -7.19 27.23
N ARG A 4 -22.43 -6.10 28.01
CA ARG A 4 -23.16 -4.88 27.63
C ARG A 4 -22.41 -4.03 26.62
N ILE A 5 -21.07 -4.08 26.60
CA ILE A 5 -20.21 -3.38 25.61
C ILE A 5 -20.26 -4.14 24.29
N LEU A 6 -20.11 -5.48 24.28
CA LEU A 6 -20.19 -6.33 23.09
C LEU A 6 -21.57 -6.27 22.42
N LEU A 7 -22.68 -6.28 23.21
CA LEU A 7 -24.04 -6.16 22.68
C LEU A 7 -24.33 -4.79 22.05
N LYS A 8 -23.63 -3.74 22.47
CA LYS A 8 -23.76 -2.39 21.90
C LYS A 8 -22.82 -2.14 20.72
N ALA A 9 -21.69 -2.82 20.66
CA ALA A 9 -20.71 -2.74 19.56
C ALA A 9 -21.13 -3.57 18.34
N LEU A 10 -21.83 -4.69 18.54
CA LEU A 10 -22.27 -5.59 17.46
C LEU A 10 -23.18 -4.93 16.41
N PRO A 11 -24.21 -4.12 16.76
CA PRO A 11 -25.03 -3.43 15.76
C PRO A 11 -24.24 -2.36 14.99
N LEU A 12 -23.31 -1.68 15.66
CA LEU A 12 -22.43 -0.68 15.03
C LEU A 12 -21.46 -1.35 14.03
N ALA A 13 -20.95 -2.53 14.38
CA ALA A 13 -20.11 -3.36 13.52
C ALA A 13 -20.89 -3.86 12.28
N LEU A 14 -22.14 -4.29 12.45
CA LEU A 14 -23.02 -4.70 11.35
C LEU A 14 -23.38 -3.53 10.44
N CYS A 15 -23.66 -2.34 10.97
CA CYS A 15 -23.93 -1.15 10.16
C CYS A 15 -22.71 -0.73 9.31
N LEU A 16 -21.48 -0.89 9.80
CA LEU A 16 -20.24 -0.59 9.06
C LEU A 16 -20.00 -1.55 7.88
N ILE A 17 -20.45 -2.79 7.97
CA ILE A 17 -20.34 -3.79 6.88
C ILE A 17 -21.23 -3.40 5.67
N PHE A 18 -22.34 -2.70 5.88
CA PHE A 18 -23.23 -2.22 4.80
C PHE A 18 -22.75 -0.94 4.10
N LEU A 19 -21.65 -0.33 4.57
CA LEU A 19 -21.02 0.83 3.95
C LEU A 19 -19.86 0.44 3.00
N LEU A 20 -19.90 -0.78 2.44
CA LEU A 20 -18.86 -1.26 1.52
C LEU A 20 -18.82 -0.38 0.26
N PRO A 21 -17.72 0.32 -0.02
CA PRO A 21 -17.58 1.14 -1.21
C PRO A 21 -17.35 0.29 -2.46
N GLY A 22 -17.78 0.82 -3.60
CA GLY A 22 -17.43 0.29 -4.91
C GLY A 22 -15.94 0.43 -5.22
N ILE A 23 -15.49 -0.30 -6.23
CA ILE A 23 -14.10 -0.38 -6.69
C ILE A 23 -13.53 1.03 -6.92
N ALA A 24 -12.46 1.38 -6.21
CA ALA A 24 -11.70 2.59 -6.41
C ALA A 24 -10.38 2.25 -7.13
N SER A 25 -10.04 3.02 -8.16
CA SER A 25 -8.75 2.96 -8.85
C SER A 25 -7.87 4.08 -8.32
N ALA A 26 -6.72 3.75 -7.78
CA ALA A 26 -5.77 4.71 -7.20
C ALA A 26 -4.54 4.82 -8.12
N HIS A 27 -4.66 5.55 -9.22
CA HIS A 27 -3.52 5.82 -10.13
C HIS A 27 -3.87 7.00 -11.03
N ALA A 28 -2.89 7.90 -11.26
CA ALA A 28 -3.04 9.04 -12.18
C ALA A 28 -3.08 8.57 -13.64
N ILE A 29 -4.23 8.08 -14.09
CA ILE A 29 -4.47 7.54 -15.43
C ILE A 29 -4.74 8.69 -16.39
N LEU A 30 -4.18 8.63 -17.62
CA LEU A 30 -4.48 9.57 -18.68
C LEU A 30 -5.94 9.42 -19.11
N LEU A 31 -6.75 10.47 -18.90
CA LEU A 31 -8.17 10.49 -19.27
C LEU A 31 -8.37 11.02 -20.70
N ARG A 32 -7.62 12.05 -21.07
CA ARG A 32 -7.68 12.69 -22.40
C ARG A 32 -6.39 13.44 -22.69
N SER A 33 -6.14 13.70 -23.98
CA SER A 33 -5.03 14.54 -24.45
C SER A 33 -5.48 15.46 -25.58
N ASP A 34 -4.72 16.53 -25.77
CA ASP A 34 -4.81 17.43 -26.91
C ASP A 34 -3.40 17.73 -27.44
N PRO A 35 -2.99 17.23 -28.62
CA PRO A 35 -3.80 16.44 -29.56
C PRO A 35 -4.36 15.15 -28.95
N THR A 36 -5.53 14.75 -29.42
CA THR A 36 -6.08 13.44 -29.02
C THR A 36 -5.16 12.32 -29.51
N LYS A 37 -5.18 11.23 -28.80
CA LYS A 37 -4.51 10.00 -29.21
C LYS A 37 -4.88 9.64 -30.65
N ASP A 38 -3.87 9.25 -31.43
CA ASP A 38 -3.96 8.88 -32.85
C ASP A 38 -4.46 10.03 -33.78
N ALA A 39 -4.44 11.27 -33.29
CA ALA A 39 -4.84 12.43 -34.10
C ALA A 39 -3.96 12.57 -35.36
N GLN A 40 -4.61 12.85 -36.49
CA GLN A 40 -3.97 13.21 -37.75
C GLN A 40 -4.17 14.70 -37.99
N LEU A 41 -3.08 15.45 -37.97
CA LEU A 41 -3.08 16.91 -38.00
C LEU A 41 -2.47 17.46 -39.30
N ASN A 42 -3.10 18.45 -39.87
CA ASN A 42 -2.56 19.16 -41.07
C ASN A 42 -1.40 20.09 -40.70
N ALA A 43 -1.27 20.46 -39.44
CA ALA A 43 -0.19 21.31 -38.95
C ALA A 43 0.23 20.85 -37.57
N ALA A 44 1.50 21.10 -37.21
CA ALA A 44 2.00 20.75 -35.88
C ALA A 44 1.30 21.59 -34.80
N PRO A 45 0.88 20.97 -33.70
CA PRO A 45 0.33 21.70 -32.55
C PRO A 45 1.45 22.49 -31.84
N SER A 46 1.11 23.58 -31.19
CA SER A 46 2.08 24.39 -30.43
C SER A 46 2.44 23.77 -29.07
N GLN A 47 1.58 22.89 -28.56
CA GLN A 47 1.73 22.23 -27.27
C GLN A 47 0.98 20.89 -27.27
N VAL A 48 1.35 20.02 -26.34
CA VAL A 48 0.56 18.82 -25.96
C VAL A 48 0.03 19.05 -24.55
N ARG A 49 -1.26 18.83 -24.36
CA ARG A 49 -1.94 18.91 -23.08
C ARG A 49 -2.49 17.54 -22.72
N MET A 50 -2.32 17.14 -21.46
CA MET A 50 -2.73 15.82 -20.95
C MET A 50 -3.51 15.99 -19.65
N TRP A 51 -4.67 15.35 -19.52
CA TRP A 51 -5.49 15.38 -18.29
C TRP A 51 -5.56 14.01 -17.68
N PHE A 52 -5.30 13.97 -16.38
CA PHE A 52 -5.21 12.73 -15.60
C PHE A 52 -6.34 12.61 -14.59
N SER A 53 -6.56 11.40 -14.06
CA SER A 53 -7.63 11.09 -13.10
C SER A 53 -7.36 11.62 -11.68
N GLU A 54 -6.12 11.97 -11.38
CA GLU A 54 -5.66 12.40 -10.05
C GLU A 54 -4.75 13.62 -10.15
N ASP A 55 -4.58 14.32 -9.03
CA ASP A 55 -3.64 15.41 -8.91
C ASP A 55 -2.21 14.90 -9.09
N LEU A 56 -1.45 15.60 -9.91
CA LEU A 56 -0.06 15.27 -10.21
C LEU A 56 0.90 16.02 -9.29
N ASN A 57 1.96 15.33 -8.88
CA ASN A 57 3.08 15.95 -8.19
C ASN A 57 3.96 16.70 -9.21
N PRO A 58 4.03 18.05 -9.15
CA PRO A 58 4.76 18.83 -10.15
C PRO A 58 6.27 18.55 -10.18
N ALA A 59 6.83 18.10 -9.04
CA ALA A 59 8.26 17.86 -8.92
C ALA A 59 8.72 16.58 -9.64
N PHE A 60 7.80 15.63 -9.87
CA PHE A 60 8.16 14.28 -10.31
C PHE A 60 7.36 13.78 -11.52
N SER A 61 6.33 14.54 -11.92
CA SER A 61 5.58 14.29 -13.15
C SER A 61 6.23 14.99 -14.33
N THR A 62 6.41 14.28 -15.45
CA THR A 62 7.08 14.81 -16.64
C THR A 62 6.65 14.10 -17.92
N ALA A 63 6.90 14.72 -19.06
CA ALA A 63 6.67 14.12 -20.36
C ALA A 63 7.78 14.50 -21.35
N VAL A 64 7.91 13.71 -22.42
CA VAL A 64 8.78 14.00 -23.56
C VAL A 64 8.03 13.68 -24.85
N VAL A 65 8.36 14.40 -25.91
CA VAL A 65 7.85 14.09 -27.26
C VAL A 65 9.02 13.74 -28.15
N VAL A 66 8.94 12.58 -28.80
CA VAL A 66 9.96 12.11 -29.75
C VAL A 66 9.38 11.91 -31.14
N ASN A 67 10.21 12.09 -32.17
CA ASN A 67 9.84 11.80 -33.55
C ASN A 67 10.05 10.32 -33.92
N ALA A 68 9.71 9.94 -35.16
CA ALA A 68 9.89 8.58 -35.68
C ALA A 68 11.33 8.06 -35.60
N ASN A 69 12.33 8.93 -35.51
CA ASN A 69 13.75 8.58 -35.39
C ASN A 69 14.23 8.54 -33.92
N ASN A 70 13.32 8.51 -32.94
CA ASN A 70 13.60 8.54 -31.51
C ASN A 70 14.36 9.79 -31.02
N GLN A 71 14.25 10.90 -31.75
CA GLN A 71 14.85 12.17 -31.36
C GLN A 71 13.81 12.99 -30.59
N ARG A 72 14.20 13.52 -29.43
CA ARG A 72 13.37 14.42 -28.63
C ARG A 72 13.15 15.75 -29.35
N VAL A 73 11.89 16.16 -29.48
CA VAL A 73 11.47 17.35 -30.25
C VAL A 73 10.79 18.43 -29.42
N ASP A 74 10.40 18.17 -28.20
CA ASP A 74 9.79 19.14 -27.29
C ASP A 74 10.80 20.15 -26.74
N LYS A 75 10.30 21.27 -26.16
CA LYS A 75 11.14 22.32 -25.56
C LYS A 75 11.72 21.99 -24.19
N LYS A 76 11.50 20.77 -23.66
CA LYS A 76 11.96 20.31 -22.35
C LYS A 76 11.35 21.10 -21.17
N ASP A 77 10.13 21.58 -21.34
CA ASP A 77 9.38 22.41 -20.40
C ASP A 77 8.12 21.72 -19.88
N ALA A 78 8.05 20.38 -19.94
CA ALA A 78 6.93 19.63 -19.39
C ALA A 78 6.70 19.99 -17.93
N HIS A 79 5.47 20.42 -17.60
CA HIS A 79 5.09 20.84 -16.25
C HIS A 79 3.62 20.56 -15.97
N VAL A 80 3.29 20.42 -14.70
CA VAL A 80 1.91 20.36 -14.23
C VAL A 80 1.35 21.78 -14.20
N SER A 81 0.16 21.97 -14.74
CA SER A 81 -0.48 23.28 -14.83
C SER A 81 -0.75 23.86 -13.44
N ALA A 82 -0.40 25.14 -13.24
CA ALA A 82 -0.66 25.84 -11.98
C ALA A 82 -2.17 26.03 -11.68
N ASN A 83 -3.01 26.01 -12.72
CA ASN A 83 -4.44 26.23 -12.60
C ASN A 83 -5.23 24.91 -12.45
N ASN A 84 -4.63 23.77 -12.80
CA ASN A 84 -5.25 22.47 -12.74
C ASN A 84 -4.20 21.40 -12.48
N THR A 85 -4.12 20.92 -11.26
CA THR A 85 -3.14 19.94 -10.81
C THR A 85 -3.28 18.57 -11.49
N GLN A 86 -4.39 18.32 -12.19
CA GLN A 86 -4.63 17.12 -13.00
C GLN A 86 -4.18 17.28 -14.46
N GLU A 87 -3.60 18.42 -14.82
CA GLU A 87 -3.21 18.73 -16.20
C GLU A 87 -1.69 18.87 -16.31
N MET A 88 -1.10 18.22 -17.32
CA MET A 88 0.32 18.34 -17.67
C MET A 88 0.44 18.88 -19.10
N ASP A 89 1.26 19.91 -19.24
CA ASP A 89 1.52 20.60 -20.49
C ASP A 89 2.97 20.45 -20.92
N ILE A 90 3.21 20.35 -22.23
CA ILE A 90 4.53 20.37 -22.83
C ILE A 90 4.50 21.15 -24.15
N THR A 91 5.43 22.09 -24.30
CA THR A 91 5.49 22.97 -25.50
C THR A 91 6.27 22.28 -26.63
N LEU A 92 5.76 22.44 -27.84
CA LEU A 92 6.41 21.99 -29.06
C LEU A 92 7.00 23.17 -29.84
N PRO A 93 8.11 22.98 -30.58
CA PRO A 93 8.63 24.00 -31.50
C PRO A 93 7.62 24.26 -32.64
N PRO A 94 7.54 25.49 -33.14
CA PRO A 94 6.74 25.78 -34.33
C PRO A 94 7.31 25.00 -35.53
N ASN A 95 6.44 24.62 -36.46
CA ASN A 95 6.81 23.99 -37.73
C ASN A 95 7.53 22.63 -37.62
N LEU A 96 7.06 21.75 -36.71
CA LEU A 96 7.49 20.36 -36.72
C LEU A 96 7.22 19.71 -38.07
N PRO A 97 8.18 18.98 -38.68
CA PRO A 97 8.00 18.35 -39.98
C PRO A 97 6.92 17.27 -39.96
N PRO A 98 6.30 16.94 -41.11
CA PRO A 98 5.39 15.80 -41.21
C PRO A 98 6.07 14.51 -40.74
N SER A 99 5.53 13.91 -39.66
CA SER A 99 6.06 12.71 -39.02
C SER A 99 5.03 12.13 -38.06
N VAL A 100 5.30 10.91 -37.58
CA VAL A 100 4.65 10.35 -36.38
C VAL A 100 5.43 10.85 -35.18
N TYR A 101 4.70 11.36 -34.19
CA TYR A 101 5.24 11.83 -32.91
C TYR A 101 4.68 10.96 -31.78
N VAL A 102 5.57 10.53 -30.89
CA VAL A 102 5.20 9.74 -29.69
C VAL A 102 5.38 10.60 -28.46
N VAL A 103 4.32 10.79 -27.71
CA VAL A 103 4.33 11.43 -26.39
C VAL A 103 4.52 10.34 -25.37
N VAL A 104 5.59 10.42 -24.58
CA VAL A 104 5.84 9.51 -23.46
C VAL A 104 5.74 10.33 -22.19
N TRP A 105 4.93 9.88 -21.25
CA TRP A 105 4.71 10.56 -19.98
C TRP A 105 5.00 9.67 -18.78
N ARG A 106 5.36 10.30 -17.68
CA ARG A 106 5.48 9.70 -16.36
C ARG A 106 4.79 10.62 -15.37
N THR A 107 3.83 10.09 -14.65
CA THR A 107 3.14 10.78 -13.55
C THR A 107 3.58 10.23 -12.21
N ASP A 108 3.66 11.10 -11.22
CA ASP A 108 3.71 10.80 -9.79
C ASP A 108 2.44 11.38 -9.19
N SER A 109 1.58 10.53 -8.65
CA SER A 109 0.34 10.99 -8.00
C SER A 109 0.67 11.80 -6.76
N ALA A 110 0.14 13.02 -6.66
CA ALA A 110 0.29 13.85 -5.47
C ALA A 110 -0.42 13.24 -4.25
N ASP A 111 -1.35 12.33 -4.51
CA ASP A 111 -2.19 11.72 -3.49
C ASP A 111 -1.51 10.55 -2.78
N ASP A 112 -0.81 9.69 -3.49
CA ASP A 112 -0.23 8.47 -2.91
C ASP A 112 1.23 8.24 -3.29
N GLY A 113 1.81 9.08 -4.19
CA GLY A 113 3.17 8.96 -4.68
C GLY A 113 3.38 7.78 -5.62
N HIS A 114 2.31 7.23 -6.22
CA HIS A 114 2.44 6.18 -7.22
C HIS A 114 2.88 6.74 -8.56
N ILE A 115 3.89 6.09 -9.14
CA ILE A 115 4.39 6.42 -10.47
C ILE A 115 3.64 5.59 -11.50
N LEU A 116 3.10 6.27 -12.52
CA LEU A 116 2.56 5.65 -13.72
C LEU A 116 3.29 6.20 -14.95
N THR A 117 3.54 5.32 -15.93
CA THR A 117 4.12 5.70 -17.22
C THR A 117 3.22 5.24 -18.35
N GLY A 118 3.18 6.02 -19.41
CA GLY A 118 2.43 5.65 -20.59
C GLY A 118 2.89 6.43 -21.82
N SER A 119 2.30 6.10 -22.96
CA SER A 119 2.56 6.83 -24.21
C SER A 119 1.33 6.84 -25.10
N PHE A 120 1.29 7.84 -25.98
CA PHE A 120 0.35 7.87 -27.12
C PHE A 120 1.03 8.57 -28.29
N LEU A 121 0.46 8.42 -29.49
CA LEU A 121 1.00 9.09 -30.68
C LEU A 121 0.01 10.07 -31.29
N PHE A 122 0.54 11.03 -32.05
CA PHE A 122 -0.18 11.83 -33.02
C PHE A 122 0.67 11.96 -34.30
N THR A 123 0.03 12.25 -35.42
CA THR A 123 0.70 12.34 -36.73
C THR A 123 0.47 13.70 -37.37
N VAL A 124 1.54 14.34 -37.84
CA VAL A 124 1.46 15.48 -38.71
C VAL A 124 1.56 14.97 -40.14
N ILE A 125 0.48 15.15 -40.93
CA ILE A 125 0.38 14.63 -42.31
C ILE A 125 1.21 15.46 -43.28
N ARG A 126 1.60 14.90 -44.41
CA ARG A 126 2.33 15.61 -45.45
C ARG A 126 1.40 16.56 -46.23
N PRO A 127 1.95 17.62 -46.88
CA PRO A 127 1.14 18.52 -47.67
C PRO A 127 0.39 17.86 -48.83
N ASP A 128 0.87 16.70 -49.30
CA ASP A 128 0.23 15.90 -50.34
C ASP A 128 -0.91 14.98 -49.80
N GLY A 129 -1.23 15.09 -48.50
CA GLY A 129 -2.25 14.28 -47.83
C GLY A 129 -1.79 12.91 -47.46
N THR A 130 -0.53 12.53 -47.71
CA THR A 130 -0.01 11.19 -47.30
C THR A 130 0.32 11.17 -45.82
N ILE A 131 0.00 10.01 -45.17
CA ILE A 131 0.23 9.81 -43.74
C ILE A 131 1.61 9.20 -43.54
N PRO A 132 2.52 9.87 -42.79
CA PRO A 132 3.78 9.25 -42.38
C PRO A 132 3.53 8.00 -41.56
N THR A 133 4.31 6.95 -41.82
CA THR A 133 4.27 5.69 -41.07
C THR A 133 5.59 5.47 -40.31
N LEU A 134 5.52 4.76 -39.19
CA LEU A 134 6.73 4.33 -38.49
C LEU A 134 7.41 3.24 -39.31
N SER A 135 8.70 3.47 -39.63
CA SER A 135 9.52 2.48 -40.35
C SER A 135 10.34 1.68 -39.33
N GLY A 136 10.12 0.36 -39.24
CA GLY A 136 10.89 -0.55 -38.39
C GLY A 136 10.10 -1.16 -37.24
N ASN A 137 10.72 -2.15 -36.58
CA ASN A 137 10.14 -2.93 -35.47
C ASN A 137 10.33 -2.27 -34.11
N THR A 138 10.89 -1.06 -34.02
CA THR A 138 11.13 -0.36 -32.77
C THR A 138 10.22 0.88 -32.67
N ILE A 139 9.52 0.99 -31.55
CA ILE A 139 8.68 2.15 -31.27
C ILE A 139 9.54 3.26 -30.66
N PRO A 140 9.50 4.48 -31.22
CA PRO A 140 10.22 5.61 -30.64
C PRO A 140 9.76 5.91 -29.21
N GLY A 141 10.66 6.41 -28.37
CA GLY A 141 10.32 6.88 -27.03
C GLY A 141 10.31 5.84 -25.93
N GLN A 142 10.48 4.56 -26.21
CA GLN A 142 10.44 3.50 -25.18
C GLN A 142 11.43 3.68 -24.02
N ASN A 143 12.55 4.36 -24.26
CA ASN A 143 13.56 4.69 -23.24
C ASN A 143 13.72 6.20 -23.03
N ALA A 144 12.81 7.03 -23.54
CA ALA A 144 12.97 8.47 -23.56
C ALA A 144 12.93 9.14 -22.18
N LEU A 145 12.22 8.54 -21.23
CA LEU A 145 12.19 8.95 -19.82
C LEU A 145 13.13 8.14 -18.92
N GLY A 146 14.01 7.34 -19.53
CA GLY A 146 14.82 6.34 -18.87
C GLY A 146 13.98 5.10 -18.54
N SER A 147 14.47 3.91 -18.90
CA SER A 147 13.97 2.68 -18.31
C SER A 147 14.40 2.72 -16.84
N GLY A 148 13.64 3.37 -15.98
CA GLY A 148 13.84 3.20 -14.55
C GLY A 148 13.71 1.69 -14.29
N ASN A 149 14.79 1.06 -13.85
CA ASN A 149 14.71 -0.31 -13.35
C ASN A 149 13.60 -0.30 -12.30
N LEU A 150 12.50 -0.98 -12.60
CA LEU A 150 11.42 -1.08 -11.65
C LEU A 150 11.99 -1.80 -10.44
N THR A 151 11.94 -1.13 -9.30
CA THR A 151 12.43 -1.67 -8.03
C THR A 151 11.62 -2.90 -7.64
N GLY A 152 12.11 -3.68 -6.71
CA GLY A 152 11.39 -4.80 -6.12
C GLY A 152 10.00 -4.46 -5.60
N LEU A 153 9.71 -3.18 -5.39
CA LEU A 153 8.38 -2.63 -5.04
C LEU A 153 7.29 -3.06 -6.04
N TYR A 154 7.61 -3.11 -7.33
CA TYR A 154 6.68 -3.51 -8.38
C TYR A 154 6.85 -4.98 -8.78
N THR A 155 8.06 -5.51 -8.71
CA THR A 155 8.35 -6.91 -9.07
C THR A 155 8.03 -7.90 -7.96
N GLY A 156 7.85 -7.43 -6.73
CA GLY A 156 7.66 -8.29 -5.54
C GLY A 156 8.94 -8.98 -5.08
N GLN A 157 10.11 -8.51 -5.53
CA GLN A 157 11.43 -9.01 -5.12
C GLN A 157 12.00 -8.14 -3.99
N LEU A 158 12.71 -8.76 -3.05
CA LEU A 158 13.41 -8.07 -1.97
C LEU A 158 14.83 -7.70 -2.42
N ASP A 159 14.96 -6.66 -3.23
CA ASP A 159 16.23 -6.01 -3.52
C ASP A 159 16.69 -5.09 -2.38
N GLY A 160 17.90 -4.53 -2.48
CA GLY A 160 18.46 -3.65 -1.45
C GLY A 160 17.59 -2.44 -1.10
N PRO A 161 17.13 -1.65 -2.08
CA PRO A 161 16.20 -0.52 -1.86
C PRO A 161 14.88 -0.93 -1.21
N THR A 162 14.28 -2.02 -1.67
CA THR A 162 13.02 -2.57 -1.14
C THR A 162 13.18 -3.05 0.30
N LEU A 163 14.28 -3.74 0.61
CA LEU A 163 14.59 -4.19 1.96
C LEU A 163 14.82 -3.00 2.91
N PHE A 164 15.53 -1.97 2.46
CA PHE A 164 15.73 -0.75 3.24
C PHE A 164 14.38 -0.09 3.58
N ASN A 165 13.52 0.09 2.58
CA ASN A 165 12.20 0.69 2.77
C ASN A 165 11.33 -0.14 3.72
N LEU A 166 11.33 -1.48 3.57
CA LEU A 166 10.64 -2.41 4.46
C LEU A 166 11.08 -2.24 5.92
N ILE A 167 12.40 -2.17 6.17
CA ILE A 167 12.95 -1.99 7.52
C ILE A 167 12.48 -0.66 8.11
N MET A 168 12.59 0.43 7.35
CA MET A 168 12.24 1.77 7.83
C MET A 168 10.73 1.87 8.15
N ILE A 169 9.86 1.43 7.27
CA ILE A 169 8.41 1.43 7.48
C ILE A 169 8.03 0.55 8.68
N THR A 170 8.59 -0.66 8.78
CA THR A 170 8.31 -1.56 9.91
C THR A 170 8.77 -0.96 11.24
N LEU A 171 9.91 -0.27 11.28
CA LEU A 171 10.39 0.43 12.48
C LEU A 171 9.46 1.59 12.86
N VAL A 172 8.96 2.36 11.89
CA VAL A 172 7.94 3.42 12.14
C VAL A 172 6.71 2.81 12.81
N GLU A 173 6.17 1.73 12.26
CA GLU A 173 4.97 1.08 12.78
C GLU A 173 5.17 0.52 14.18
N ILE A 174 6.26 -0.23 14.41
CA ILE A 174 6.58 -0.81 15.74
C ILE A 174 6.74 0.29 16.78
N ALA A 175 7.51 1.33 16.45
CA ALA A 175 7.79 2.41 17.39
C ALA A 175 6.54 3.24 17.71
N ALA A 176 5.73 3.58 16.70
CA ALA A 176 4.50 4.34 16.87
C ALA A 176 3.48 3.55 17.69
N VAL A 177 3.21 2.29 17.32
CA VAL A 177 2.28 1.39 18.03
C VAL A 177 2.70 1.17 19.48
N PHE A 178 3.99 0.94 19.73
CA PHE A 178 4.50 0.74 21.09
C PHE A 178 4.42 2.00 21.95
N TRP A 179 4.80 3.17 21.39
CA TRP A 179 4.79 4.43 22.15
C TRP A 179 3.36 4.84 22.53
N VAL A 180 2.40 4.75 21.59
CA VAL A 180 0.98 5.04 21.83
C VAL A 180 0.37 4.05 22.82
N ALA A 181 0.69 2.76 22.69
CA ALA A 181 0.23 1.73 23.61
C ALA A 181 0.61 2.02 25.06
N ALA A 182 1.81 2.54 25.29
CA ALA A 182 2.25 2.91 26.64
C ALA A 182 1.39 4.01 27.25
N GLN A 183 0.93 4.99 26.46
CA GLN A 183 0.03 6.03 26.92
C GLN A 183 -1.36 5.46 27.26
N LEU A 184 -1.87 4.57 26.39
CA LEU A 184 -3.14 3.86 26.62
C LEU A 184 -3.08 2.98 27.87
N TRP A 185 -1.96 2.26 28.10
CA TRP A 185 -1.74 1.49 29.30
C TRP A 185 -1.71 2.36 30.56
N THR A 186 -1.00 3.48 30.52
CA THR A 186 -0.93 4.41 31.64
C THR A 186 -2.32 4.93 32.00
N MET A 187 -3.11 5.35 31.00
CA MET A 187 -4.42 5.97 31.23
C MET A 187 -5.52 4.95 31.60
N PHE A 188 -5.58 3.81 30.88
CA PHE A 188 -6.71 2.88 31.01
C PHE A 188 -6.40 1.62 31.84
N VAL A 189 -5.16 1.34 32.18
CA VAL A 189 -4.79 0.21 33.02
C VAL A 189 -4.22 0.67 34.36
N LEU A 190 -3.12 1.44 34.33
CA LEU A 190 -2.40 1.79 35.57
C LEU A 190 -3.18 2.80 36.44
N GLN A 191 -3.84 3.79 35.82
CA GLN A 191 -4.63 4.80 36.57
C GLN A 191 -6.01 4.28 37.02
N LEU A 192 -6.60 3.32 36.29
CA LEU A 192 -7.90 2.73 36.66
C LEU A 192 -7.76 1.54 37.62
N ALA A 193 -6.55 1.01 37.81
CA ALA A 193 -6.32 -0.07 38.78
C ALA A 193 -6.59 0.41 40.21
N PRO A 194 -7.03 -0.49 41.13
CA PRO A 194 -7.41 -0.09 42.47
C PRO A 194 -6.30 0.68 43.19
N SER A 195 -6.54 1.96 43.43
CA SER A 195 -5.61 2.85 44.14
C SER A 195 -5.54 2.56 45.65
N HIS A 196 -6.44 1.70 46.15
CA HIS A 196 -6.55 1.35 47.57
C HIS A 196 -5.51 0.28 48.03
N ASP A 197 -4.87 -0.42 47.09
CA ASP A 197 -3.79 -1.37 47.39
C ASP A 197 -2.42 -0.68 47.27
N PRO A 198 -1.70 -0.40 48.41
CA PRO A 198 -0.43 0.30 48.38
C PRO A 198 0.66 -0.44 47.57
N HIS A 199 0.62 -1.78 47.56
CA HIS A 199 1.58 -2.61 46.80
C HIS A 199 1.38 -2.46 45.30
N LEU A 200 0.13 -2.49 44.82
CA LEU A 200 -0.19 -2.31 43.40
C LEU A 200 0.16 -0.89 42.95
N ARG A 201 -0.11 0.11 43.76
CA ARG A 201 0.25 1.50 43.45
C ARG A 201 1.77 1.65 43.21
N THR A 202 2.59 1.10 44.11
CA THR A 202 4.05 1.13 43.98
C THR A 202 4.52 0.40 42.71
N ILE A 203 3.92 -0.74 42.38
CA ILE A 203 4.21 -1.48 41.13
C ILE A 203 3.84 -0.61 39.92
N ASN A 204 2.65 -0.02 39.89
CA ASN A 204 2.18 0.81 38.79
C ASN A 204 3.09 2.03 38.54
N GLU A 205 3.50 2.73 39.61
CA GLU A 205 4.43 3.84 39.53
C GLU A 205 5.81 3.39 38.97
N GLN A 206 6.32 2.24 39.40
CA GLN A 206 7.59 1.69 38.88
C GLN A 206 7.49 1.24 37.41
N VAL A 207 6.37 0.66 37.00
CA VAL A 207 6.12 0.25 35.60
C VAL A 207 6.10 1.49 34.69
N GLN A 208 5.37 2.53 35.09
CA GLN A 208 5.33 3.81 34.38
C GLN A 208 6.73 4.46 34.30
N GLN A 209 7.44 4.59 35.45
CA GLN A 209 8.78 5.16 35.50
C GLN A 209 9.78 4.36 34.65
N ARG A 210 9.67 3.03 34.62
CA ARG A 210 10.52 2.19 33.79
C ARG A 210 10.32 2.50 32.31
N PHE A 211 9.07 2.64 31.83
CA PHE A 211 8.80 3.04 30.45
C PHE A 211 9.35 4.42 30.16
N GLU A 212 9.02 5.42 30.98
CA GLU A 212 9.44 6.81 30.79
C GLU A 212 10.98 6.96 30.72
N ARG A 213 11.73 6.30 31.63
CA ARG A 213 13.19 6.44 31.72
C ARG A 213 13.95 5.58 30.72
N ARG A 214 13.43 4.42 30.32
CA ARG A 214 14.20 3.43 29.56
C ARG A 214 13.72 3.26 28.11
N TRP A 215 12.45 3.48 27.85
CA TRP A 215 11.86 3.14 26.56
C TRP A 215 11.27 4.33 25.79
N SER A 216 10.69 5.32 26.48
CA SER A 216 9.98 6.42 25.80
C SER A 216 10.88 7.16 24.82
N LEU A 217 12.00 7.71 25.30
CA LEU A 217 12.91 8.49 24.46
C LEU A 217 13.60 7.66 23.37
N PRO A 218 14.18 6.46 23.65
CA PRO A 218 14.74 5.62 22.60
C PRO A 218 13.71 5.24 21.52
N THR A 219 12.46 4.95 21.88
CA THR A 219 11.39 4.63 20.91
C THR A 219 11.09 5.82 20.01
N LEU A 220 10.99 7.03 20.57
CA LEU A 220 10.77 8.26 19.80
C LEU A 220 11.96 8.59 18.88
N LEU A 221 13.20 8.35 19.31
CA LEU A 221 14.39 8.52 18.47
C LEU A 221 14.40 7.52 17.31
N VAL A 222 14.07 6.25 17.58
CA VAL A 222 13.90 5.26 16.51
C VAL A 222 12.82 5.70 15.53
N LEU A 223 11.69 6.21 16.02
CA LEU A 223 10.60 6.70 15.18
C LEU A 223 11.03 7.88 14.30
N LEU A 224 11.75 8.86 14.87
CA LEU A 224 12.29 10.00 14.14
C LEU A 224 13.23 9.54 13.01
N LEU A 225 14.21 8.71 13.33
CA LEU A 225 15.19 8.24 12.35
C LEU A 225 14.56 7.33 11.28
N ALA A 226 13.63 6.47 11.68
CA ALA A 226 12.92 5.60 10.75
C ALA A 226 12.01 6.38 9.79
N ASN A 227 11.38 7.47 10.24
CA ASN A 227 10.63 8.37 9.37
C ASN A 227 11.51 9.06 8.33
N VAL A 228 12.70 9.55 8.72
CA VAL A 228 13.70 10.06 7.76
C VAL A 228 14.12 8.96 6.80
N GLY A 229 14.33 7.74 7.30
CA GLY A 229 14.61 6.58 6.46
C GLY A 229 13.48 6.26 5.47
N ALA A 230 12.21 6.41 5.87
CA ALA A 230 11.06 6.22 4.99
C ALA A 230 11.00 7.28 3.86
N LEU A 231 11.40 8.53 4.13
CA LEU A 231 11.55 9.55 3.08
C LEU A 231 12.62 9.14 2.04
N VAL A 232 13.77 8.63 2.50
CA VAL A 232 14.82 8.09 1.61
C VAL A 232 14.30 6.87 0.85
N GLY A 233 13.51 6.00 1.50
CA GLY A 233 12.84 4.86 0.86
C GLY A 233 11.93 5.29 -0.30
N GLN A 234 11.16 6.35 -0.12
CA GLN A 234 10.33 6.94 -1.17
C GLN A 234 11.20 7.53 -2.31
N ALA A 235 12.29 8.22 -1.97
CA ALA A 235 13.25 8.72 -2.96
C ALA A 235 13.89 7.57 -3.77
N LEU A 236 14.20 6.45 -3.15
CA LEU A 236 14.70 5.25 -3.83
C LEU A 236 13.67 4.66 -4.81
N THR A 237 12.38 4.72 -4.49
CA THR A 237 11.31 4.32 -5.40
C THR A 237 11.31 5.19 -6.66
N ILE A 238 11.37 6.51 -6.49
CA ILE A 238 11.34 7.49 -7.59
C ILE A 238 12.59 7.39 -8.48
N THR A 239 13.76 7.12 -7.88
CA THR A 239 15.04 7.03 -8.61
C THR A 239 15.33 5.64 -9.19
N GLY A 240 14.36 4.71 -9.13
CA GLY A 240 14.57 3.35 -9.61
C GLY A 240 15.67 2.59 -8.85
N GLY A 241 15.81 2.86 -7.55
CA GLY A 241 16.78 2.21 -6.67
C GLY A 241 18.20 2.80 -6.70
N GLN A 242 18.40 3.95 -7.34
CA GLN A 242 19.70 4.60 -7.42
C GLN A 242 20.02 5.38 -6.13
N TRP A 243 20.87 4.84 -5.27
CA TRP A 243 21.21 5.40 -3.97
C TRP A 243 21.76 6.85 -4.04
N ALA A 244 22.71 7.10 -4.95
CA ALA A 244 23.30 8.44 -5.08
C ALA A 244 22.26 9.52 -5.43
N ALA A 245 21.33 9.19 -6.33
CA ALA A 245 20.24 10.08 -6.73
C ALA A 245 19.20 10.24 -5.61
N ALA A 246 18.92 9.18 -4.84
CA ALA A 246 17.96 9.21 -3.74
C ALA A 246 18.41 10.13 -2.58
N PHE A 247 19.70 10.29 -2.37
CA PHE A 247 20.26 11.21 -1.38
C PHE A 247 20.45 12.65 -1.88
N ALA A 248 20.03 12.98 -3.11
CA ALA A 248 20.12 14.35 -3.60
C ALA A 248 19.29 15.31 -2.74
N PRO A 249 19.86 16.39 -2.18
CA PRO A 249 19.14 17.30 -1.30
C PRO A 249 17.90 17.93 -1.95
N SER A 250 17.96 18.23 -3.25
CA SER A 250 16.84 18.77 -4.02
C SER A 250 15.68 17.79 -4.12
N LEU A 251 15.95 16.49 -4.30
CA LEU A 251 14.93 15.45 -4.33
C LEU A 251 14.26 15.28 -2.96
N LEU A 252 15.07 15.14 -1.89
CA LEU A 252 14.56 14.96 -0.53
C LEU A 252 13.76 16.17 -0.05
N SER A 253 14.25 17.41 -0.32
CA SER A 253 13.50 18.62 0.01
C SER A 253 12.23 18.75 -0.80
N GLY A 254 12.26 18.42 -2.09
CA GLY A 254 11.06 18.37 -2.94
C GLY A 254 10.02 17.40 -2.41
N LEU A 255 10.41 16.16 -2.07
CA LEU A 255 9.51 15.16 -1.47
C LEU A 255 8.93 15.61 -0.14
N ALA A 256 9.74 16.21 0.73
CA ALA A 256 9.30 16.68 2.04
C ALA A 256 8.34 17.88 1.97
N SER A 257 8.42 18.71 0.91
CA SER A 257 7.66 19.96 0.79
C SER A 257 6.49 19.89 -0.19
N SER A 258 6.35 18.82 -0.98
CA SER A 258 5.32 18.72 -2.00
C SER A 258 4.41 17.50 -1.84
N GLY A 259 3.19 17.65 -2.31
CA GLY A 259 2.17 16.60 -2.29
C GLY A 259 1.65 16.27 -0.89
N ARG A 260 0.69 15.35 -0.84
CA ARG A 260 0.09 14.88 0.42
C ARG A 260 1.10 14.09 1.25
N PHE A 261 1.89 13.23 0.62
CA PHE A 261 2.93 12.46 1.31
C PHE A 261 3.89 13.38 2.09
N GLY A 262 4.47 14.40 1.45
CA GLY A 262 5.41 15.33 2.09
C GLY A 262 4.79 16.10 3.24
N THR A 263 3.57 16.63 3.06
CA THR A 263 2.84 17.37 4.09
C THR A 263 2.64 16.54 5.35
N TYR A 264 2.16 15.29 5.23
CA TYR A 264 1.91 14.43 6.39
C TYR A 264 3.17 13.77 6.94
N TRP A 265 4.19 13.54 6.10
CA TRP A 265 5.51 13.14 6.57
C TRP A 265 6.12 14.23 7.48
N LEU A 266 6.06 15.49 7.08
CA LEU A 266 6.53 16.63 7.89
C LEU A 266 5.72 16.76 9.19
N MET A 267 4.40 16.58 9.12
CA MET A 267 3.53 16.55 10.31
C MET A 267 3.97 15.45 11.30
N ARG A 268 4.31 14.24 10.82
CA ARG A 268 4.84 13.16 11.66
C ARG A 268 6.12 13.58 12.37
N GLU A 269 7.08 14.18 11.64
CA GLU A 269 8.34 14.64 12.22
C GLU A 269 8.12 15.70 13.30
N ILE A 270 7.28 16.69 13.04
CA ILE A 270 6.95 17.74 14.03
C ILE A 270 6.33 17.13 15.28
N VAL A 271 5.36 16.23 15.13
CA VAL A 271 4.70 15.56 16.27
C VAL A 271 5.70 14.75 17.09
N VAL A 272 6.60 14.02 16.43
CA VAL A 272 7.65 13.22 17.10
C VAL A 272 8.65 14.14 17.83
N ILE A 273 9.07 15.24 17.22
CA ILE A 273 9.98 16.23 17.86
C ILE A 273 9.30 16.84 19.10
N VAL A 274 8.03 17.20 19.03
CA VAL A 274 7.26 17.70 20.18
C VAL A 274 7.17 16.62 21.27
N ALA A 275 6.91 15.37 20.90
CA ALA A 275 6.86 14.25 21.86
C ALA A 275 8.24 14.01 22.51
N ILE A 276 9.34 14.13 21.76
CA ILE A 276 10.72 14.08 22.29
C ILE A 276 10.94 15.22 23.29
N ALA A 277 10.56 16.45 22.95
CA ALA A 277 10.72 17.60 23.83
C ALA A 277 9.94 17.41 25.15
N VAL A 278 8.70 16.90 25.08
CA VAL A 278 7.90 16.50 26.24
C VAL A 278 8.62 15.41 27.04
N GLY A 279 9.14 14.36 26.39
CA GLY A 279 9.87 13.26 27.02
C GLY A 279 11.15 13.75 27.74
N VAL A 280 11.92 14.62 27.12
CA VAL A 280 13.13 15.24 27.71
C VAL A 280 12.74 16.10 28.92
N TYR A 281 11.71 16.93 28.80
CA TYR A 281 11.19 17.69 29.94
C TYR A 281 10.82 16.77 31.09
N MET A 282 10.18 15.65 30.82
CA MET A 282 9.83 14.63 31.80
C MET A 282 11.04 14.04 32.52
N LEU A 283 12.13 13.78 31.79
CA LEU A 283 13.37 13.22 32.39
C LEU A 283 14.12 14.24 33.24
N LEU A 284 14.15 15.51 32.83
CA LEU A 284 14.90 16.55 33.49
C LEU A 284 14.18 17.16 34.72
N SER A 285 12.86 17.20 34.70
CA SER A 285 12.04 17.81 35.74
C SER A 285 11.93 16.93 36.99
N LYS A 286 12.73 17.24 38.02
CA LYS A 286 12.71 16.50 39.30
C LYS A 286 11.45 16.78 40.14
N LYS A 287 10.89 17.99 40.07
CA LYS A 287 9.63 18.39 40.75
C LYS A 287 8.64 18.86 39.71
N ARG A 288 7.59 18.12 39.51
CA ARG A 288 6.52 18.45 38.52
C ARG A 288 5.27 18.91 39.25
N PRO A 289 4.61 19.98 38.81
CA PRO A 289 3.27 20.30 39.28
C PRO A 289 2.34 19.11 39.06
N GLN A 290 1.45 18.84 40.01
CA GLN A 290 0.52 17.70 39.92
C GLN A 290 -0.41 17.81 38.70
N LEU A 291 -0.76 19.04 38.31
CA LEU A 291 -1.52 19.32 37.10
C LEU A 291 -0.82 18.76 35.84
N VAL A 292 0.50 18.99 35.70
CA VAL A 292 1.29 18.48 34.56
C VAL A 292 1.30 16.96 34.53
N ASN A 293 1.50 16.30 35.68
CA ASN A 293 1.46 14.84 35.75
C ASN A 293 0.10 14.26 35.36
N ASN A 294 -0.99 14.94 35.67
CA ASN A 294 -2.34 14.49 35.33
C ASN A 294 -2.69 14.70 33.86
N CYS A 295 -2.24 15.82 33.24
CA CYS A 295 -2.56 16.16 31.85
C CYS A 295 -1.63 15.46 30.84
N LEU A 296 -0.45 15.07 31.25
CA LEU A 296 0.61 14.59 30.37
C LEU A 296 0.25 13.31 29.58
N PRO A 297 -0.36 12.28 30.17
CA PRO A 297 -0.82 11.13 29.40
C PRO A 297 -1.82 11.49 28.32
N SER A 298 -2.70 12.44 28.59
CA SER A 298 -3.69 12.95 27.62
C SER A 298 -3.03 13.73 26.48
N ILE A 299 -2.01 14.54 26.78
CA ILE A 299 -1.22 15.27 25.78
C ILE A 299 -0.49 14.27 24.88
N ASN A 300 0.19 13.29 25.48
CA ASN A 300 0.88 12.26 24.70
C ASN A 300 -0.09 11.41 23.86
N LEU A 301 -1.29 11.13 24.36
CA LEU A 301 -2.31 10.41 23.60
C LEU A 301 -2.83 11.25 22.43
N LEU A 302 -2.99 12.56 22.62
CA LEU A 302 -3.34 13.50 21.53
C LEU A 302 -2.23 13.51 20.47
N LEU A 303 -0.96 13.63 20.85
CA LEU A 303 0.18 13.56 19.93
C LEU A 303 0.22 12.20 19.20
N GLY A 304 -0.05 11.10 19.90
CA GLY A 304 -0.16 9.77 19.28
C GLY A 304 -1.31 9.66 18.29
N SER A 305 -2.47 10.26 18.59
CA SER A 305 -3.59 10.33 17.66
C SER A 305 -3.25 11.15 16.41
N MET A 306 -2.61 12.30 16.57
CA MET A 306 -2.13 13.12 15.44
C MET A 306 -1.09 12.37 14.60
N LEU A 307 -0.17 11.64 15.23
CA LEU A 307 0.80 10.78 14.55
C LEU A 307 0.09 9.73 13.68
N PHE A 308 -0.92 9.04 14.23
CA PHE A 308 -1.66 8.03 13.49
C PHE A 308 -2.51 8.60 12.35
N ILE A 309 -3.10 9.79 12.53
CA ILE A 309 -3.76 10.51 11.44
C ILE A 309 -2.75 10.83 10.33
N ALA A 310 -1.57 11.32 10.69
CA ALA A 310 -0.55 11.65 9.71
C ALA A 310 0.00 10.40 8.99
N ILE A 311 0.10 9.25 9.67
CA ILE A 311 0.44 7.97 9.04
C ILE A 311 -0.67 7.54 8.07
N ALA A 312 -1.94 7.54 8.48
CA ALA A 312 -3.08 7.15 7.65
C ALA A 312 -3.24 8.06 6.42
N MET A 313 -3.05 9.37 6.58
CA MET A 313 -3.12 10.35 5.48
C MET A 313 -1.96 10.26 4.49
N SER A 314 -0.83 9.68 4.87
CA SER A 314 0.32 9.44 3.98
C SER A 314 0.43 7.99 3.52
N SER A 315 -0.58 7.15 3.83
CA SER A 315 -0.67 5.75 3.42
C SER A 315 -1.58 5.57 2.20
N HIS A 316 -1.57 4.36 1.65
CA HIS A 316 -2.48 3.98 0.55
C HIS A 316 -3.98 4.07 0.93
N ALA A 317 -4.32 4.11 2.22
CA ALA A 317 -5.70 4.34 2.67
C ALA A 317 -6.27 5.69 2.22
N ALA A 318 -5.40 6.68 2.02
CA ALA A 318 -5.79 7.99 1.54
C ALA A 318 -5.77 8.11 0.00
N ALA A 319 -5.33 7.08 -0.72
CA ALA A 319 -5.24 7.01 -2.18
C ALA A 319 -6.49 6.40 -2.84
N VAL A 320 -7.63 6.47 -2.18
CA VAL A 320 -8.92 6.00 -2.72
C VAL A 320 -9.73 7.18 -3.28
N SER A 321 -10.80 6.87 -4.03
CA SER A 321 -11.67 7.91 -4.60
C SER A 321 -12.12 8.95 -3.55
N THR A 322 -12.23 10.21 -3.94
CA THR A 322 -12.50 11.37 -3.08
C THR A 322 -13.65 11.16 -2.09
N ASN A 323 -14.69 10.44 -2.48
CA ASN A 323 -15.87 10.17 -1.64
C ASN A 323 -15.58 9.17 -0.51
N LEU A 324 -14.50 8.41 -0.57
CA LEU A 324 -14.17 7.33 0.36
C LEU A 324 -12.95 7.60 1.23
N VAL A 325 -12.13 8.59 0.88
CA VAL A 325 -10.89 8.94 1.59
C VAL A 325 -11.13 9.08 3.09
N THR A 326 -12.16 9.83 3.49
CA THR A 326 -12.47 10.06 4.90
C THR A 326 -12.73 8.75 5.65
N TYR A 327 -13.50 7.83 5.05
CA TYR A 327 -13.82 6.54 5.67
C TYR A 327 -12.60 5.61 5.71
N ALA A 328 -11.80 5.58 4.65
CA ALA A 328 -10.60 4.76 4.57
C ALA A 328 -9.53 5.23 5.57
N VAL A 329 -9.29 6.54 5.67
CA VAL A 329 -8.37 7.14 6.64
C VAL A 329 -8.86 6.91 8.08
N LEU A 330 -10.16 7.05 8.35
CA LEU A 330 -10.73 6.77 9.65
C LEU A 330 -10.59 5.29 10.03
N ALA A 331 -10.82 4.38 9.08
CA ALA A 331 -10.66 2.95 9.29
C ALA A 331 -9.18 2.59 9.57
N ASP A 332 -8.23 3.18 8.84
CA ASP A 332 -6.80 2.97 9.04
C ASP A 332 -6.32 3.54 10.38
N TRP A 333 -6.76 4.75 10.74
CA TRP A 333 -6.50 5.33 12.06
C TRP A 333 -7.05 4.45 13.20
N LEU A 334 -8.30 3.98 13.10
CA LEU A 334 -8.90 3.03 14.06
C LEU A 334 -8.12 1.71 14.12
N HIS A 335 -7.63 1.24 12.98
CA HIS A 335 -6.79 0.04 12.89
C HIS A 335 -5.47 0.20 13.66
N LEU A 336 -4.78 1.34 13.49
CA LEU A 336 -3.54 1.68 14.21
C LEU A 336 -3.77 1.85 15.73
N VAL A 337 -4.85 2.52 16.14
CA VAL A 337 -5.24 2.61 17.56
C VAL A 337 -5.48 1.21 18.13
N SER A 338 -6.17 0.36 17.40
CA SER A 338 -6.47 -1.02 17.80
C SER A 338 -5.23 -1.89 17.86
N ALA A 339 -4.29 -1.73 16.93
CA ALA A 339 -2.98 -2.38 16.98
C ALA A 339 -2.20 -1.97 18.25
N SER A 340 -2.31 -0.69 18.66
CA SER A 340 -1.69 -0.21 19.90
C SER A 340 -2.35 -0.81 21.14
N LEU A 341 -3.68 -0.91 21.16
CA LEU A 341 -4.41 -1.53 22.28
C LEU A 341 -4.02 -3.00 22.48
N TRP A 342 -3.85 -3.73 21.39
CA TRP A 342 -3.59 -5.17 21.44
C TRP A 342 -2.10 -5.51 21.34
N VAL A 343 -1.50 -5.35 20.17
CA VAL A 343 -0.07 -5.70 19.91
C VAL A 343 0.88 -4.81 20.72
N GLY A 344 0.65 -3.50 20.70
CA GLY A 344 1.44 -2.55 21.48
C GLY A 344 1.34 -2.78 22.99
N GLY A 345 0.16 -3.14 23.48
CA GLY A 345 -0.05 -3.53 24.88
C GLY A 345 0.76 -4.76 25.28
N MET A 346 0.90 -5.77 24.40
CA MET A 346 1.77 -6.92 24.63
C MET A 346 3.26 -6.51 24.72
N PHE A 347 3.71 -5.57 23.88
CA PHE A 347 5.07 -5.02 23.99
C PHE A 347 5.29 -4.31 25.32
N TYR A 348 4.31 -3.52 25.78
CA TYR A 348 4.38 -2.85 27.08
C TYR A 348 4.47 -3.84 28.23
N ILE A 349 3.72 -4.93 28.21
CA ILE A 349 3.80 -6.00 29.20
C ILE A 349 5.21 -6.55 29.29
N VAL A 350 5.83 -6.89 28.17
CA VAL A 350 7.16 -7.53 28.16
C VAL A 350 8.29 -6.57 28.49
N THR A 351 8.21 -5.32 28.03
CA THR A 351 9.31 -4.36 28.20
C THR A 351 9.28 -3.62 29.52
N SER A 352 8.10 -3.38 30.07
CA SER A 352 7.92 -2.54 31.26
C SER A 352 7.29 -3.29 32.44
N TYR A 353 6.20 -4.04 32.24
CA TYR A 353 5.47 -4.65 33.32
C TYR A 353 6.17 -5.90 33.89
N LEU A 354 6.45 -6.92 33.07
CA LEU A 354 7.09 -8.15 33.53
C LEU A 354 8.47 -7.96 34.16
N PRO A 355 9.34 -7.07 33.68
CA PRO A 355 10.62 -6.82 34.32
C PRO A 355 10.50 -6.22 35.73
N VAL A 356 9.51 -5.35 35.98
CA VAL A 356 9.24 -4.84 37.32
C VAL A 356 8.75 -5.95 38.24
N LEU A 357 7.87 -6.82 37.74
CA LEU A 357 7.41 -7.98 38.50
C LEU A 357 8.53 -8.97 38.81
N SER A 358 9.53 -9.11 37.94
CA SER A 358 10.61 -10.09 38.14
C SER A 358 11.46 -9.83 39.40
N SER A 359 11.46 -8.61 39.93
CA SER A 359 12.14 -8.26 41.19
C SER A 359 11.26 -8.45 42.44
N ARG A 360 9.99 -8.85 42.28
CA ARG A 360 9.03 -9.01 43.38
C ARG A 360 8.93 -10.46 43.84
N SER A 361 8.37 -10.66 45.04
CA SER A 361 8.05 -11.99 45.57
C SER A 361 7.05 -12.72 44.66
N MET A 362 7.02 -14.03 44.71
CA MET A 362 6.11 -14.84 43.89
C MET A 362 4.63 -14.50 44.14
N THR A 363 4.30 -14.25 45.40
CA THR A 363 2.95 -13.88 45.83
C THR A 363 2.53 -12.53 45.27
N GLU A 364 3.41 -11.50 45.32
CA GLU A 364 3.15 -10.21 44.73
C GLU A 364 3.01 -10.27 43.20
N ARG A 365 3.86 -11.10 42.53
CA ARG A 365 3.74 -11.34 41.07
C ARG A 365 2.38 -11.92 40.73
N ALA A 366 1.98 -12.99 41.40
CA ALA A 366 0.69 -13.63 41.16
C ALA A 366 -0.47 -12.66 41.42
N HIS A 367 -0.42 -11.92 42.54
CA HIS A 367 -1.42 -10.93 42.89
C HIS A 367 -1.54 -9.83 41.82
N SER A 368 -0.43 -9.25 41.41
CA SER A 368 -0.40 -8.20 40.39
C SER A 368 -0.96 -8.70 39.03
N LEU A 369 -0.55 -9.89 38.56
CA LEU A 369 -1.07 -10.48 37.32
C LEU A 369 -2.58 -10.73 37.36
N ILE A 370 -3.10 -11.20 38.50
CA ILE A 370 -4.53 -11.47 38.68
C ILE A 370 -5.33 -10.17 38.73
N THR A 371 -4.77 -9.11 39.29
CA THR A 371 -5.48 -7.83 39.52
C THR A 371 -5.36 -6.88 38.33
N LEU A 372 -4.18 -6.73 37.69
CA LEU A 372 -3.97 -5.75 36.60
C LEU A 372 -4.42 -6.27 35.21
N LEU A 373 -4.14 -7.53 34.87
CA LEU A 373 -4.52 -8.05 33.55
C LEU A 373 -6.03 -7.98 33.24
N PRO A 374 -6.96 -8.07 34.22
CA PRO A 374 -8.39 -7.83 33.99
C PRO A 374 -8.74 -6.42 33.47
N TYR A 375 -7.93 -5.41 33.76
CA TYR A 375 -8.11 -4.06 33.20
C TYR A 375 -7.60 -3.96 31.76
N TYR A 376 -6.53 -4.69 31.42
CA TYR A 376 -6.00 -4.72 30.06
C TYR A 376 -6.84 -5.58 29.09
N SER A 377 -7.28 -6.77 29.52
CA SER A 377 -7.96 -7.73 28.63
C SER A 377 -9.17 -7.15 27.87
N PRO A 378 -10.06 -6.33 28.49
CA PRO A 378 -11.17 -5.70 27.76
C PRO A 378 -10.70 -4.76 26.65
N LEU A 379 -9.61 -4.01 26.89
CA LEU A 379 -9.04 -3.09 25.90
C LEU A 379 -8.46 -3.85 24.71
N ALA A 380 -7.74 -4.95 24.97
CA ALA A 380 -7.23 -5.83 23.93
C ALA A 380 -8.37 -6.45 23.10
N ILE A 381 -9.46 -6.90 23.74
CA ILE A 381 -10.65 -7.44 23.04
C ILE A 381 -11.31 -6.37 22.18
N VAL A 382 -11.48 -5.15 22.67
CA VAL A 382 -12.00 -4.03 21.87
C VAL A 382 -11.12 -3.76 20.67
N GLY A 383 -9.79 -3.75 20.87
CA GLY A 383 -8.84 -3.62 19.75
C GLY A 383 -9.02 -4.72 18.71
N VAL A 384 -9.10 -5.99 19.13
CA VAL A 384 -9.34 -7.13 18.21
C VAL A 384 -10.66 -7.00 17.45
N VAL A 385 -11.73 -6.58 18.10
CA VAL A 385 -13.04 -6.39 17.44
C VAL A 385 -12.98 -5.28 16.39
N ILE A 386 -12.35 -4.15 16.71
CA ILE A 386 -12.18 -3.06 15.74
C ILE A 386 -11.30 -3.51 14.56
N MET A 387 -10.21 -4.23 14.82
CA MET A 387 -9.34 -4.78 13.76
C MET A 387 -10.06 -5.79 12.87
N ALA A 388 -10.96 -6.62 13.45
CA ALA A 388 -11.76 -7.58 12.69
C ALA A 388 -12.76 -6.91 11.74
N ILE A 389 -13.11 -5.64 11.99
CA ILE A 389 -13.99 -4.84 11.12
C ILE A 389 -13.14 -4.05 10.10
N THR A 390 -12.13 -3.32 10.59
CA THR A 390 -11.33 -2.43 9.74
C THR A 390 -10.39 -3.19 8.80
N GLY A 391 -9.91 -4.38 9.19
CA GLY A 391 -9.02 -5.21 8.37
C GLY A 391 -9.66 -5.66 7.05
N PRO A 392 -10.82 -6.35 7.06
CA PRO A 392 -11.54 -6.70 5.84
C PRO A 392 -11.92 -5.49 4.99
N PHE A 393 -12.37 -4.38 5.62
CA PHE A 393 -12.65 -3.14 4.91
C PHE A 393 -11.42 -2.64 4.13
N SER A 394 -10.25 -2.52 4.77
CA SER A 394 -9.01 -2.13 4.10
C SER A 394 -8.60 -3.13 3.00
N ALA A 395 -8.82 -4.43 3.21
CA ALA A 395 -8.52 -5.44 2.20
C ALA A 395 -9.40 -5.30 0.94
N THR A 396 -10.70 -5.01 1.10
CA THR A 396 -11.63 -4.84 -0.04
C THR A 396 -11.34 -3.58 -0.85
N VAL A 397 -10.77 -2.55 -0.23
CA VAL A 397 -10.35 -1.33 -0.92
C VAL A 397 -9.14 -1.57 -1.84
N HIS A 398 -8.26 -2.51 -1.48
CA HIS A 398 -7.01 -2.74 -2.20
C HIS A 398 -7.04 -3.97 -3.13
N LEU A 399 -7.84 -4.99 -2.82
CA LEU A 399 -7.92 -6.24 -3.60
C LEU A 399 -9.13 -6.20 -4.53
N THR A 400 -8.90 -6.36 -5.82
CA THR A 400 -9.96 -6.43 -6.84
C THR A 400 -10.45 -7.85 -7.10
N SER A 401 -9.66 -8.87 -6.73
CA SER A 401 -10.03 -10.29 -6.90
C SER A 401 -9.41 -11.18 -5.82
N TRP A 402 -10.07 -12.31 -5.52
CA TRP A 402 -9.58 -13.31 -4.57
C TRP A 402 -8.27 -13.98 -5.01
N GLN A 403 -8.04 -14.08 -6.34
CA GLN A 403 -6.81 -14.65 -6.88
C GLN A 403 -5.58 -13.83 -6.46
N GLN A 404 -5.71 -12.51 -6.30
CA GLN A 404 -4.62 -11.64 -5.87
C GLN A 404 -4.07 -11.99 -4.48
N LEU A 405 -4.84 -12.65 -3.61
CA LEU A 405 -4.36 -13.10 -2.30
C LEU A 405 -3.16 -14.05 -2.39
N LEU A 406 -3.09 -14.88 -3.42
CA LEU A 406 -2.01 -15.86 -3.57
C LEU A 406 -1.04 -15.50 -4.71
N SER A 407 -1.51 -14.78 -5.73
CA SER A 407 -0.71 -14.44 -6.92
C SER A 407 0.24 -13.26 -6.68
N THR A 408 -0.16 -12.26 -5.86
CA THR A 408 0.66 -11.06 -5.63
C THR A 408 1.51 -11.17 -4.36
N ALA A 409 2.61 -10.40 -4.29
CA ALA A 409 3.44 -10.33 -3.08
C ALA A 409 2.66 -9.70 -1.91
N TYR A 410 1.87 -8.66 -2.17
CA TYR A 410 0.95 -8.05 -1.22
C TYR A 410 -0.03 -9.08 -0.64
N GLY A 411 -0.72 -9.83 -1.50
CA GLY A 411 -1.72 -10.82 -1.08
C GLY A 411 -1.12 -11.95 -0.25
N ARG A 412 0.08 -12.45 -0.62
CA ARG A 412 0.80 -13.44 0.19
C ARG A 412 1.15 -12.91 1.58
N ALA A 413 1.63 -11.65 1.69
CA ALA A 413 1.89 -11.02 2.98
C ALA A 413 0.62 -10.87 3.83
N LEU A 414 -0.51 -10.50 3.21
CA LEU A 414 -1.82 -10.43 3.87
C LEU A 414 -2.28 -11.82 4.35
N SER A 415 -2.12 -12.86 3.55
CA SER A 415 -2.49 -14.24 3.93
C SER A 415 -1.69 -14.72 5.15
N VAL A 416 -0.38 -14.47 5.17
CA VAL A 416 0.47 -14.78 6.33
C VAL A 416 0.05 -13.97 7.56
N LYS A 417 -0.24 -12.67 7.40
CA LYS A 417 -0.76 -11.80 8.46
C LYS A 417 -2.03 -12.37 9.09
N ILE A 418 -3.00 -12.83 8.29
CA ILE A 418 -4.26 -13.42 8.76
C ILE A 418 -3.99 -14.65 9.63
N VAL A 419 -3.09 -15.55 9.19
CA VAL A 419 -2.72 -16.77 9.94
C VAL A 419 -2.05 -16.39 11.27
N LEU A 420 -1.11 -15.46 11.27
CA LEU A 420 -0.41 -14.99 12.48
C LEU A 420 -1.38 -14.33 13.47
N VAL A 421 -2.30 -13.49 13.00
CA VAL A 421 -3.34 -12.87 13.83
C VAL A 421 -4.22 -13.95 14.47
N GLY A 422 -4.64 -14.96 13.71
CA GLY A 422 -5.40 -16.10 14.23
C GLY A 422 -4.62 -16.87 15.32
N ALA A 423 -3.32 -17.08 15.13
CA ALA A 423 -2.46 -17.73 16.13
C ALA A 423 -2.36 -16.91 17.42
N ILE A 424 -2.15 -15.58 17.33
CA ILE A 424 -2.12 -14.69 18.50
C ILE A 424 -3.47 -14.73 19.22
N MET A 425 -4.58 -14.64 18.49
CA MET A 425 -5.92 -14.70 19.08
C MET A 425 -6.15 -16.01 19.87
N LEU A 426 -5.71 -17.13 19.31
CA LEU A 426 -5.81 -18.44 19.98
C LEU A 426 -4.99 -18.47 21.28
N ILE A 427 -3.74 -18.00 21.24
CA ILE A 427 -2.85 -17.92 22.41
C ILE A 427 -3.45 -16.97 23.46
N SER A 428 -3.94 -15.80 23.06
CA SER A 428 -4.59 -14.84 23.94
C SER A 428 -5.87 -15.41 24.58
N ALA A 429 -6.68 -16.15 23.82
CA ALA A 429 -7.85 -16.85 24.35
C ALA A 429 -7.47 -17.91 25.40
N LEU A 430 -6.38 -18.67 25.17
CA LEU A 430 -5.88 -19.66 26.12
C LEU A 430 -5.41 -19.01 27.44
N HIS A 431 -4.63 -17.92 27.37
CA HIS A 431 -4.16 -17.32 28.61
C HIS A 431 -5.28 -16.58 29.37
N VAL A 432 -6.21 -15.92 28.69
CA VAL A 432 -7.35 -15.23 29.32
C VAL A 432 -8.38 -16.21 29.86
N GLY A 433 -8.73 -17.24 29.07
CA GLY A 433 -9.80 -18.20 29.44
C GLY A 433 -9.37 -19.35 30.35
N LEU A 434 -8.09 -19.75 30.30
CA LEU A 434 -7.59 -20.93 31.00
C LEU A 434 -6.51 -20.62 32.05
N LEU A 435 -5.41 -19.96 31.64
CA LEU A 435 -4.24 -19.81 32.51
C LEU A 435 -4.50 -18.84 33.65
N ARG A 436 -5.07 -17.67 33.38
CA ARG A 436 -5.37 -16.66 34.40
C ARG A 436 -6.40 -17.12 35.42
N PRO A 437 -7.55 -17.72 35.06
CA PRO A 437 -8.50 -18.26 36.05
C PRO A 437 -7.90 -19.37 36.92
N ARG A 438 -7.05 -20.23 36.33
CA ARG A 438 -6.34 -21.28 37.11
C ARG A 438 -5.34 -20.66 38.09
N LEU A 439 -4.59 -19.63 37.68
CA LEU A 439 -3.70 -18.88 38.56
C LEU A 439 -4.48 -18.25 39.73
N ALA A 440 -5.60 -17.58 39.42
CA ALA A 440 -6.47 -16.95 40.44
C ALA A 440 -7.00 -17.97 41.46
N LYS A 441 -7.38 -19.17 40.98
CA LYS A 441 -7.85 -20.26 41.87
C LYS A 441 -6.73 -20.77 42.80
N GLU A 442 -5.52 -20.98 42.28
CA GLU A 442 -4.39 -21.42 43.10
C GLU A 442 -3.91 -20.31 44.07
N TYR A 443 -3.95 -19.05 43.66
CA TYR A 443 -3.66 -17.90 44.53
C TYR A 443 -4.62 -17.84 45.73
N LYS A 444 -5.94 -17.97 45.51
CA LYS A 444 -6.94 -18.03 46.58
C LYS A 444 -6.69 -19.20 47.54
N LYS A 445 -6.34 -20.39 47.03
CA LYS A 445 -6.03 -21.56 47.86
C LYS A 445 -4.76 -21.36 48.67
N TYR A 446 -3.75 -20.74 48.12
CA TYR A 446 -2.50 -20.44 48.81
C TYR A 446 -2.73 -19.40 49.93
N THR A 447 -3.43 -18.30 49.64
CA THR A 447 -3.74 -17.26 50.64
C THR A 447 -4.59 -17.81 51.79
N TYR A 448 -5.56 -18.65 51.49
CA TYR A 448 -6.37 -19.35 52.53
C TYR A 448 -5.51 -20.26 53.38
N ALA A 449 -4.61 -21.05 52.80
CA ALA A 449 -3.70 -21.93 53.56
C ALA A 449 -2.70 -21.13 54.43
N MET A 450 -2.26 -19.95 53.97
CA MET A 450 -1.40 -19.06 54.77
C MET A 450 -2.12 -18.41 55.97
N GLN A 451 -3.40 -18.07 55.82
CA GLN A 451 -4.20 -17.46 56.89
C GLN A 451 -4.57 -18.47 58.01
N ASN A 452 -4.70 -19.76 57.65
CA ASN A 452 -5.09 -20.83 58.59
C ASN A 452 -3.89 -21.72 58.95
N LEU A 453 -2.70 -21.17 59.10
CA LEU A 453 -1.48 -21.89 59.44
C LEU A 453 -1.60 -22.54 60.84
N SER A 454 -1.80 -23.86 60.89
CA SER A 454 -1.54 -24.69 62.04
C SER A 454 -0.21 -25.45 61.83
N PHE A 455 0.46 -25.84 62.94
CA PHE A 455 1.80 -26.45 62.93
C PHE A 455 1.91 -27.68 61.98
N ASN A 456 0.81 -28.41 61.77
CA ASN A 456 0.75 -29.61 60.92
C ASN A 456 0.48 -29.30 59.42
N GLN A 457 0.32 -28.05 59.01
CA GLN A 457 -0.05 -27.69 57.63
C GLN A 457 1.08 -27.05 56.78
N ALA A 458 2.29 -26.94 57.35
CA ALA A 458 3.45 -26.34 56.67
C ALA A 458 3.79 -27.04 55.33
N GLN A 459 3.63 -28.37 55.27
CA GLN A 459 3.84 -29.15 54.06
C GLN A 459 2.80 -28.84 52.98
N GLN A 460 1.52 -28.61 53.36
CA GLN A 460 0.48 -28.20 52.41
C GLN A 460 0.72 -26.82 51.84
N VAL A 461 1.19 -25.86 52.65
CA VAL A 461 1.55 -24.50 52.19
C VAL A 461 2.67 -24.59 51.17
N LYS A 462 3.72 -25.37 51.42
CA LYS A 462 4.84 -25.56 50.47
C LYS A 462 4.40 -26.15 49.13
N LEU A 463 3.50 -27.13 49.15
CA LEU A 463 2.90 -27.71 47.94
C LEU A 463 2.05 -26.70 47.16
N ARG A 464 1.29 -25.83 47.85
CA ARG A 464 0.50 -24.75 47.23
C ARG A 464 1.40 -23.67 46.63
N GLU A 465 2.47 -23.31 47.32
CA GLU A 465 3.49 -22.38 46.82
C GLU A 465 4.15 -22.89 45.53
N GLY A 466 4.52 -24.17 45.47
CA GLY A 466 5.05 -24.82 44.28
C GLY A 466 4.08 -24.74 43.09
N ARG A 467 2.80 -25.03 43.29
CA ARG A 467 1.76 -24.93 42.26
C ARG A 467 1.52 -23.48 41.83
N LEU A 468 1.50 -22.53 42.76
CA LEU A 468 1.37 -21.09 42.45
C LEU A 468 2.56 -20.61 41.61
N THR A 469 3.77 -21.04 41.97
CA THR A 469 5.00 -20.71 41.21
C THR A 469 4.94 -21.25 39.79
N GLU A 470 4.55 -22.51 39.60
CA GLU A 470 4.41 -23.15 38.29
C GLU A 470 3.39 -22.41 37.42
N ARG A 471 2.19 -22.08 37.95
CA ARG A 471 1.14 -21.39 37.22
C ARG A 471 1.54 -19.95 36.87
N THR A 472 2.22 -19.25 37.78
CA THR A 472 2.75 -17.91 37.51
C THR A 472 3.81 -17.96 36.42
N ARG A 473 4.72 -18.93 36.47
CA ARG A 473 5.76 -19.12 35.46
C ARG A 473 5.17 -19.44 34.07
N LEU A 474 4.18 -20.32 34.02
CA LEU A 474 3.49 -20.64 32.76
C LEU A 474 2.85 -19.39 32.15
N LEU A 475 2.04 -18.65 32.91
CA LEU A 475 1.39 -17.44 32.40
C LEU A 475 2.41 -16.39 31.93
N THR A 476 3.45 -16.12 32.70
CA THR A 476 4.50 -15.17 32.33
C THR A 476 5.31 -15.61 31.11
N SER A 477 5.48 -16.93 30.89
CA SER A 477 6.13 -17.46 29.70
C SER A 477 5.30 -17.19 28.45
N PHE A 478 3.99 -17.48 28.48
CA PHE A 478 3.11 -17.18 27.35
C PHE A 478 3.12 -15.68 27.02
N LEU A 479 2.96 -14.81 28.02
CA LEU A 479 3.00 -13.37 27.84
C LEU A 479 4.33 -12.84 27.24
N ARG A 480 5.46 -13.54 27.45
CA ARG A 480 6.76 -13.17 26.89
C ARG A 480 6.90 -13.48 25.40
N TRP A 481 6.28 -14.57 24.93
CA TRP A 481 6.43 -15.02 23.54
C TRP A 481 5.41 -14.41 22.59
N GLU A 482 4.23 -14.02 23.07
CA GLU A 482 3.18 -13.39 22.26
C GLU A 482 3.66 -12.18 21.44
N PRO A 483 4.46 -11.23 21.97
CA PRO A 483 4.92 -10.09 21.21
C PRO A 483 5.79 -10.42 20.00
N ILE A 484 6.46 -11.56 19.96
CA ILE A 484 7.25 -11.99 18.79
C ILE A 484 6.34 -12.21 17.58
N LEU A 485 5.18 -12.85 17.80
CA LEU A 485 4.17 -12.97 16.75
C LEU A 485 3.61 -11.59 16.37
N GLY A 486 3.47 -10.66 17.32
CA GLY A 486 3.09 -9.28 17.06
C GLY A 486 4.10 -8.54 16.15
N ILE A 487 5.41 -8.74 16.37
CA ILE A 487 6.46 -8.23 15.46
C ILE A 487 6.31 -8.83 14.07
N ALA A 488 6.06 -10.13 13.96
CA ALA A 488 5.86 -10.79 12.67
C ALA A 488 4.61 -10.23 11.94
N VAL A 489 3.53 -9.92 12.66
CA VAL A 489 2.35 -9.26 12.09
C VAL A 489 2.69 -7.87 11.56
N LEU A 490 3.44 -7.04 12.33
CA LEU A 490 3.84 -5.70 11.88
C LEU A 490 4.84 -5.78 10.72
N LEU A 491 5.70 -6.79 10.66
CA LEU A 491 6.55 -7.04 9.48
C LEU A 491 5.70 -7.36 8.24
N CYS A 492 4.61 -8.14 8.38
CA CYS A 492 3.68 -8.36 7.28
C CYS A 492 3.00 -7.06 6.84
N VAL A 493 2.68 -6.13 7.76
CA VAL A 493 2.15 -4.80 7.41
C VAL A 493 3.18 -4.00 6.62
N GLY A 494 4.44 -3.96 7.06
CA GLY A 494 5.54 -3.36 6.32
C GLY A 494 5.71 -3.96 4.91
N LEU A 495 5.62 -5.30 4.76
CA LEU A 495 5.64 -5.98 3.46
C LEU A 495 4.45 -5.57 2.58
N MET A 496 3.26 -5.44 3.15
CA MET A 496 2.07 -4.99 2.41
C MET A 496 2.25 -3.54 1.93
N ASN A 497 2.77 -2.65 2.78
CA ASN A 497 3.05 -1.26 2.40
C ASN A 497 4.08 -1.18 1.27
N VAL A 498 5.17 -1.94 1.38
CA VAL A 498 6.23 -1.95 0.36
C VAL A 498 5.76 -2.58 -0.95
N PHE A 499 4.97 -3.66 -0.89
CA PHE A 499 4.49 -4.37 -2.08
C PHE A 499 3.11 -3.93 -2.57
N ALA A 500 2.58 -2.80 -2.13
CA ALA A 500 1.32 -2.27 -2.63
C ALA A 500 1.35 -2.06 -4.15
N GLY A 501 2.50 -1.64 -4.71
CA GLY A 501 2.72 -1.53 -6.14
C GLY A 501 2.54 -2.84 -6.92
N THR A 502 2.65 -4.03 -6.28
CA THR A 502 2.42 -5.33 -6.93
C THR A 502 0.93 -5.61 -7.23
N LEU A 503 0.04 -4.81 -6.71
CA LEU A 503 -1.40 -4.84 -7.04
C LEU A 503 -1.71 -4.09 -8.33
N SER A 504 -0.77 -3.28 -8.83
CA SER A 504 -0.96 -2.54 -10.07
C SER A 504 -0.98 -3.49 -11.29
N PRO A 505 -1.71 -3.15 -12.37
CA PRO A 505 -1.67 -3.91 -13.61
C PRO A 505 -0.25 -4.06 -14.17
N ILE A 506 0.62 -3.06 -13.95
CA ILE A 506 2.02 -3.05 -14.33
C ILE A 506 2.79 -4.23 -13.69
N ALA A 507 2.58 -4.49 -12.40
CA ALA A 507 3.25 -5.57 -11.70
C ALA A 507 2.79 -6.96 -12.16
N ALA A 508 1.50 -7.11 -12.49
CA ALA A 508 0.96 -8.36 -13.05
C ALA A 508 1.63 -8.70 -14.39
N ALA A 509 1.90 -7.68 -15.20
CA ALA A 509 2.57 -7.79 -16.47
C ALA A 509 4.02 -8.28 -16.36
N GLN A 510 4.77 -7.76 -15.41
CA GLN A 510 6.19 -8.11 -15.21
C GLN A 510 6.40 -9.53 -14.67
N GLN A 511 5.50 -10.02 -13.82
CA GLN A 511 5.58 -11.39 -13.31
C GLN A 511 5.41 -12.44 -14.43
N GLN A 512 4.72 -12.10 -15.51
CA GLN A 512 4.62 -12.96 -16.70
C GLN A 512 5.84 -12.83 -17.61
N GLN A 513 6.48 -11.66 -17.67
CA GLN A 513 7.70 -11.43 -18.48
C GLN A 513 8.94 -12.15 -17.92
N SER A 514 9.07 -12.32 -16.60
CA SER A 514 10.14 -13.12 -16.00
C SER A 514 10.04 -14.62 -16.31
N LYS A 515 8.93 -15.08 -16.89
CA LYS A 515 8.74 -16.44 -17.41
C LYS A 515 8.99 -16.58 -18.92
N SER A 516 9.14 -15.46 -19.66
CA SER A 516 9.44 -15.49 -21.09
C SER A 516 10.55 -14.50 -21.43
N THR A 517 11.76 -15.00 -21.59
CA THR A 517 12.99 -14.26 -21.93
C THR A 517 13.11 -13.87 -23.41
N THR A 518 12.00 -13.64 -24.11
CA THR A 518 12.04 -13.08 -25.46
C THR A 518 10.83 -12.20 -25.67
N SER A 519 11.06 -10.92 -25.99
CA SER A 519 10.06 -10.00 -26.56
C SER A 519 9.60 -10.59 -27.91
N SER A 520 8.64 -11.50 -27.86
CA SER A 520 8.09 -12.12 -29.06
C SER A 520 6.81 -11.39 -29.45
N ALA A 521 6.71 -11.00 -30.71
CA ALA A 521 5.48 -10.55 -31.30
C ALA A 521 4.32 -11.50 -30.94
N PHE A 522 3.17 -10.94 -30.58
CA PHE A 522 1.96 -11.74 -30.38
C PHE A 522 1.43 -12.20 -31.74
N HIS A 523 1.16 -13.48 -31.90
CA HIS A 523 0.57 -14.05 -33.10
C HIS A 523 -0.64 -14.89 -32.73
N LYS A 524 -1.77 -14.63 -33.40
CA LYS A 524 -2.97 -15.45 -33.23
C LYS A 524 -3.78 -15.55 -34.51
N THR A 525 -4.18 -16.77 -34.82
CA THR A 525 -5.11 -17.04 -35.93
C THR A 525 -6.51 -17.23 -35.38
N VAL A 526 -7.50 -16.58 -35.98
CA VAL A 526 -8.91 -16.67 -35.62
C VAL A 526 -9.77 -16.69 -36.89
N LYS A 527 -10.91 -17.32 -36.82
CA LYS A 527 -11.94 -17.25 -37.90
C LYS A 527 -12.98 -16.21 -37.54
N THR A 528 -13.52 -15.54 -38.56
CA THR A 528 -14.68 -14.67 -38.36
C THR A 528 -15.88 -15.48 -37.87
N THR A 529 -16.78 -14.83 -37.15
CA THR A 529 -17.96 -15.46 -36.52
C THR A 529 -18.82 -16.23 -37.54
N ASP A 530 -18.85 -15.75 -38.77
CA ASP A 530 -19.57 -16.37 -39.89
C ASP A 530 -18.69 -17.37 -40.70
N ASN A 531 -17.46 -17.63 -40.26
CA ASN A 531 -16.49 -18.55 -40.85
C ASN A 531 -16.12 -18.24 -42.32
N LYS A 532 -16.32 -17.01 -42.80
CA LYS A 532 -15.96 -16.61 -44.17
C LYS A 532 -14.47 -16.28 -44.32
N PHE A 533 -13.85 -15.73 -43.32
CA PHE A 533 -12.44 -15.36 -43.33
C PHE A 533 -11.64 -16.02 -42.20
N THR A 534 -10.39 -16.37 -42.49
CA THR A 534 -9.38 -16.71 -41.49
C THR A 534 -8.45 -15.53 -41.38
N LEU A 535 -8.28 -15.01 -40.15
CA LEU A 535 -7.49 -13.83 -39.82
C LEU A 535 -6.26 -14.19 -39.00
N ASN A 536 -5.09 -13.72 -39.41
CA ASN A 536 -3.88 -13.83 -38.62
C ASN A 536 -3.54 -12.46 -38.09
N LEU A 537 -3.71 -12.27 -36.77
CA LEU A 537 -3.30 -11.05 -36.08
C LEU A 537 -1.86 -11.19 -35.57
N THR A 538 -1.04 -10.20 -35.88
CA THR A 538 0.29 -10.00 -35.32
C THR A 538 0.34 -8.65 -34.62
N VAL A 539 0.82 -8.61 -33.37
CA VAL A 539 1.05 -7.37 -32.62
C VAL A 539 2.53 -7.31 -32.23
N THR A 540 3.23 -6.29 -32.69
CA THR A 540 4.68 -6.14 -32.51
C THR A 540 5.01 -4.76 -31.96
N PRO A 541 5.80 -4.70 -30.87
CA PRO A 541 6.47 -5.75 -30.11
C PRO A 541 5.61 -6.40 -29.01
N ASN A 542 4.32 -6.16 -28.96
CA ASN A 542 3.38 -6.61 -27.94
C ASN A 542 3.80 -6.20 -26.52
N ARG A 543 3.84 -4.90 -26.27
CA ARG A 543 4.08 -4.31 -24.95
C ARG A 543 3.29 -3.02 -24.79
N PHE A 544 3.24 -2.47 -23.57
CA PHE A 544 2.56 -1.21 -23.36
C PHE A 544 3.16 -0.09 -24.22
N GLY A 545 2.34 0.87 -24.62
CA GLY A 545 2.69 1.92 -25.56
C GLY A 545 2.31 1.56 -26.99
N THR A 546 2.94 2.22 -27.95
CA THR A 546 2.62 2.06 -29.36
C THR A 546 3.10 0.69 -29.89
N ASN A 547 2.19 -0.04 -30.54
CA ASN A 547 2.42 -1.33 -31.20
C ASN A 547 2.04 -1.24 -32.67
N ILE A 548 2.63 -2.08 -33.51
CA ILE A 548 2.18 -2.27 -34.90
C ILE A 548 1.26 -3.47 -34.93
N PHE A 549 0.01 -3.21 -35.30
CA PHE A 549 -0.98 -4.25 -35.54
C PHE A 549 -0.95 -4.63 -37.00
N THR A 550 -0.81 -5.90 -37.31
CA THR A 550 -0.87 -6.44 -38.66
C THR A 550 -1.91 -7.55 -38.71
N VAL A 551 -2.86 -7.45 -39.63
CA VAL A 551 -3.86 -8.47 -39.90
C VAL A 551 -3.70 -8.95 -41.32
N SER A 552 -3.57 -10.27 -41.53
CA SER A 552 -3.74 -10.88 -42.86
C SER A 552 -5.08 -11.58 -42.91
N ALA A 553 -5.81 -11.38 -43.98
CA ALA A 553 -7.14 -11.94 -44.21
C ALA A 553 -7.15 -12.94 -45.38
N ILE A 554 -7.56 -14.16 -45.11
CA ILE A 554 -7.68 -15.25 -46.09
C ILE A 554 -9.15 -15.60 -46.24
N ASP A 555 -9.66 -15.54 -47.46
CA ASP A 555 -11.03 -16.01 -47.79
C ASP A 555 -11.09 -17.53 -47.71
N ASN A 556 -11.90 -18.08 -46.83
CA ASN A 556 -12.00 -19.53 -46.57
C ASN A 556 -12.57 -20.33 -47.75
N ARG A 557 -13.28 -19.67 -48.65
CA ARG A 557 -13.84 -20.31 -49.85
C ARG A 557 -12.80 -20.47 -50.96
N THR A 558 -11.94 -19.45 -51.13
CA THR A 558 -10.94 -19.43 -52.20
C THR A 558 -9.54 -19.85 -51.73
N GLY A 559 -9.28 -19.85 -50.42
CA GLY A 559 -7.98 -20.10 -49.82
C GLY A 559 -6.93 -19.03 -50.13
N LYS A 560 -7.33 -17.89 -50.72
CA LYS A 560 -6.39 -16.83 -51.14
C LYS A 560 -6.48 -15.60 -50.24
N PRO A 561 -5.37 -14.85 -50.11
CA PRO A 561 -5.39 -13.55 -49.44
C PRO A 561 -6.36 -12.58 -50.09
N THR A 562 -7.10 -11.83 -49.30
CA THR A 562 -8.08 -10.85 -49.77
C THR A 562 -7.48 -9.44 -49.63
N THR A 563 -7.46 -8.67 -50.72
CA THR A 563 -6.85 -7.33 -50.78
C THR A 563 -7.85 -6.19 -50.81
N ASN A 564 -9.08 -6.45 -51.29
CA ASN A 564 -10.11 -5.43 -51.48
C ASN A 564 -11.12 -5.44 -50.33
N ILE A 565 -10.64 -5.17 -49.10
CA ILE A 565 -11.44 -5.09 -47.88
C ILE A 565 -10.95 -3.95 -46.99
N GLY A 566 -11.82 -3.38 -46.17
CA GLY A 566 -11.44 -2.49 -45.09
C GLY A 566 -11.29 -3.29 -43.79
N VAL A 567 -10.22 -3.05 -43.02
CA VAL A 567 -9.96 -3.72 -41.75
C VAL A 567 -9.82 -2.68 -40.63
N SER A 568 -10.64 -2.81 -39.59
CA SER A 568 -10.58 -1.99 -38.38
C SER A 568 -10.46 -2.86 -37.15
N LEU A 569 -9.64 -2.44 -36.21
CA LEU A 569 -9.50 -3.08 -34.90
C LEU A 569 -10.12 -2.19 -33.82
N TYR A 570 -10.85 -2.81 -32.93
CA TYR A 570 -11.36 -2.18 -31.72
C TYR A 570 -10.65 -2.80 -30.52
N THR A 571 -9.82 -2.01 -29.84
CA THR A 571 -9.06 -2.46 -28.69
C THR A 571 -9.73 -1.97 -27.40
N THR A 572 -10.03 -2.89 -26.50
CA THR A 572 -10.66 -2.60 -25.20
C THR A 572 -9.86 -3.27 -24.10
N MET A 573 -9.46 -2.53 -23.10
CA MET A 573 -8.82 -3.12 -21.92
C MET A 573 -9.86 -3.89 -21.09
N LEU A 574 -9.57 -5.17 -20.79
CA LEU A 574 -10.50 -6.03 -20.06
C LEU A 574 -10.35 -5.91 -18.55
N ASP A 575 -9.19 -5.47 -18.09
CA ASP A 575 -8.89 -5.33 -16.66
C ASP A 575 -9.41 -4.01 -16.07
N MET A 576 -9.68 -3.00 -16.92
CA MET A 576 -10.16 -1.68 -16.52
C MET A 576 -11.07 -1.07 -17.57
N ASN A 577 -12.08 -0.31 -17.16
CA ASN A 577 -12.97 0.37 -18.10
C ASN A 577 -12.32 1.69 -18.60
N MET A 578 -11.53 1.58 -19.66
CA MET A 578 -10.84 2.71 -20.31
C MET A 578 -11.51 3.12 -21.64
N GLY A 579 -12.68 2.59 -21.95
CA GLY A 579 -13.31 2.75 -23.26
C GLY A 579 -12.75 1.79 -24.31
N THR A 580 -13.13 2.01 -25.56
CA THR A 580 -12.69 1.23 -26.73
C THR A 580 -12.00 2.15 -27.71
N ASP A 581 -10.78 1.81 -28.09
CA ASP A 581 -10.03 2.51 -29.14
C ASP A 581 -10.23 1.84 -30.49
N THR A 582 -10.14 2.64 -31.58
CA THR A 582 -10.29 2.16 -32.95
C THR A 582 -9.01 2.37 -33.73
N VAL A 583 -8.45 1.32 -34.31
CA VAL A 583 -7.27 1.36 -35.18
C VAL A 583 -7.69 0.92 -36.59
N ASN A 584 -7.65 1.83 -37.55
CA ASN A 584 -7.95 1.54 -38.95
C ASN A 584 -6.68 1.10 -39.68
N LEU A 585 -6.64 -0.14 -40.16
CA LEU A 585 -5.47 -0.72 -40.81
C LEU A 585 -5.39 -0.33 -42.27
N GLN A 586 -4.17 -0.03 -42.76
CA GLN A 586 -3.91 0.29 -44.17
C GLN A 586 -3.46 -0.95 -44.94
N PRO A 587 -3.93 -1.17 -46.16
CA PRO A 587 -3.53 -2.32 -46.97
C PRO A 587 -2.11 -2.18 -47.55
N ASP A 588 -1.35 -3.27 -47.59
CA ASP A 588 -0.05 -3.36 -48.26
C ASP A 588 -0.15 -3.80 -49.74
N GLY A 589 -1.34 -4.03 -50.23
CA GLY A 589 -1.60 -4.56 -51.57
C GLY A 589 -1.34 -6.05 -51.75
N LYS A 590 -0.85 -6.76 -50.71
CA LYS A 590 -0.54 -8.21 -50.73
C LYS A 590 -1.45 -9.03 -49.82
N GLY A 591 -2.47 -8.40 -49.26
CA GLY A 591 -3.43 -9.07 -48.35
C GLY A 591 -3.10 -8.93 -46.86
N ASN A 592 -2.09 -8.11 -46.49
CA ASN A 592 -1.87 -7.68 -45.15
C ASN A 592 -2.35 -6.25 -44.97
N PHE A 593 -2.83 -5.97 -43.78
CA PHE A 593 -3.30 -4.65 -43.35
C PHE A 593 -2.59 -4.29 -42.06
N SER A 594 -1.97 -3.13 -41.99
CA SER A 594 -1.19 -2.74 -40.81
C SER A 594 -1.39 -1.27 -40.47
N ALA A 595 -1.33 -0.97 -39.17
CA ALA A 595 -1.26 0.37 -38.62
C ALA A 595 -0.60 0.37 -37.24
N PRO A 596 0.00 1.50 -36.84
CA PRO A 596 0.35 1.70 -35.44
C PRO A 596 -0.93 1.93 -34.61
N GLY A 597 -0.91 1.44 -33.39
CA GLY A 597 -1.96 1.67 -32.39
C GLY A 597 -1.41 1.43 -31.00
N ASP A 598 -2.06 1.98 -29.99
CA ASP A 598 -1.55 1.90 -28.64
C ASP A 598 -2.25 0.87 -27.78
N LEU A 599 -1.45 0.14 -27.04
CA LEU A 599 -1.86 -0.58 -25.84
C LEU A 599 -1.37 0.24 -24.66
N THR A 600 -2.22 1.17 -24.19
CA THR A 600 -1.83 2.25 -23.26
C THR A 600 -1.41 1.78 -21.89
N MET A 601 -1.68 0.52 -21.57
CA MET A 601 -1.26 -0.13 -20.32
C MET A 601 -0.92 -1.59 -20.58
N SER A 602 -0.10 -2.16 -19.71
CA SER A 602 0.06 -3.61 -19.62
C SER A 602 -1.19 -4.24 -19.01
N GLY A 603 -1.56 -5.42 -19.48
CA GLY A 603 -2.76 -6.14 -19.01
C GLY A 603 -3.47 -6.90 -20.11
N ASN A 604 -4.70 -7.34 -19.81
CA ASN A 604 -5.53 -8.10 -20.73
C ASN A 604 -6.32 -7.16 -21.64
N TRP A 605 -6.17 -7.36 -22.95
CA TRP A 605 -6.85 -6.60 -23.97
C TRP A 605 -7.77 -7.49 -24.79
N GLY A 606 -9.00 -7.04 -25.01
CA GLY A 606 -9.90 -7.57 -26.02
C GLY A 606 -9.70 -6.84 -27.32
N ILE A 607 -9.41 -7.56 -28.41
CA ILE A 607 -9.31 -7.01 -29.76
C ILE A 607 -10.43 -7.59 -30.58
N ARG A 608 -11.36 -6.74 -31.04
CA ARG A 608 -12.38 -7.08 -32.02
C ARG A 608 -11.88 -6.63 -33.39
N ILE A 609 -11.67 -7.57 -34.28
CA ILE A 609 -11.32 -7.33 -35.69
C ILE A 609 -12.60 -7.25 -36.49
N GLN A 610 -12.81 -6.17 -37.21
CA GLN A 610 -13.95 -5.98 -38.11
C GLN A 610 -13.46 -5.82 -39.55
N ILE A 611 -13.95 -6.67 -40.41
CA ILE A 611 -13.70 -6.60 -41.85
C ILE A 611 -14.95 -6.08 -42.55
N ARG A 612 -14.76 -5.13 -43.44
CA ARG A 612 -15.78 -4.61 -44.34
C ARG A 612 -15.47 -4.98 -45.78
N THR A 613 -16.32 -5.77 -46.39
CA THR A 613 -16.22 -6.17 -47.81
C THR A 613 -16.81 -5.09 -48.73
N PRO A 614 -16.51 -5.09 -50.04
CA PRO A 614 -17.00 -4.07 -50.98
C PRO A 614 -18.54 -3.99 -51.09
N ASP A 615 -19.24 -5.06 -50.79
CA ASP A 615 -20.69 -5.12 -50.67
C ASP A 615 -21.24 -4.55 -49.36
N ASN A 616 -20.37 -3.90 -48.60
CA ASN A 616 -20.64 -3.29 -47.28
C ASN A 616 -21.05 -4.30 -46.18
N THR A 617 -20.78 -5.59 -46.38
CA THR A 617 -21.01 -6.61 -45.36
C THR A 617 -19.93 -6.56 -44.30
N LEU A 618 -20.30 -6.74 -43.02
CA LEU A 618 -19.38 -6.76 -41.88
C LEU A 618 -19.11 -8.18 -41.38
N HIS A 619 -17.86 -8.51 -41.19
CA HIS A 619 -17.40 -9.79 -40.64
C HIS A 619 -16.52 -9.50 -39.41
N GLU A 620 -16.76 -10.19 -38.30
CA GLU A 620 -16.08 -9.90 -37.03
C GLU A 620 -15.39 -11.13 -36.43
N ALA A 621 -14.28 -10.89 -35.75
CA ALA A 621 -13.60 -11.87 -34.92
C ALA A 621 -13.11 -11.22 -33.63
N ASN A 622 -13.12 -11.98 -32.52
CA ASN A 622 -12.64 -11.49 -31.22
C ASN A 622 -11.41 -12.28 -30.76
N ILE A 623 -10.41 -11.56 -30.28
CA ILE A 623 -9.19 -12.12 -29.76
C ILE A 623 -8.92 -11.48 -28.39
N GLN A 624 -8.37 -12.26 -27.48
CA GLN A 624 -7.79 -11.73 -26.27
C GLN A 624 -6.27 -11.85 -26.33
N LEU A 625 -5.59 -10.79 -26.01
CA LEU A 625 -4.13 -10.76 -25.85
C LEU A 625 -3.77 -10.19 -24.48
N TYR A 626 -2.65 -10.64 -23.98
CA TYR A 626 -2.00 -10.05 -22.83
C TYR A 626 -0.82 -9.20 -23.33
N THR A 627 -0.79 -7.94 -22.90
CA THR A 627 0.29 -7.00 -23.22
C THR A 627 1.20 -6.88 -22.02
N PRO A 628 2.47 -7.36 -22.08
CA PRO A 628 3.45 -7.14 -21.03
C PRO A 628 3.89 -5.66 -20.99
N PHE A 629 4.55 -5.32 -19.88
CA PHE A 629 5.13 -3.99 -19.67
C PHE A 629 6.34 -3.73 -20.59
#